data_7f9b7a2dd90c0b1169b8e9b558536054
#
_entry.id   7f9b7a2dd90c0b1169b8e9b558536054
#
_cell.length_a   1.000
_cell.length_b   1.000
_cell.length_c   1.000
_cell.angle_alpha   90.00
_cell.angle_beta   90.00
_cell.angle_gamma   90.00
#
_symmetry.space_group_name_H-M   'P 1'
#
loop_
_entity.id
_entity.type
_entity.pdbx_description
1 polymer ?
#
loop_
_entity_poly.entity_id
_entity_poly.type
_entity_poly.pdbx_seq_one_letter_code
_entity_poly.pdbx_strand_id
1 'polypeptide(L)'
;MTSETPVLNDSSPPTAPRRLALGLSSRAWPLLQRLQQSGLTDQLALTPGAAAAIAAPDGAFLVNSAAVLIQQHWQEGGVLMVIGATGAVTRLIAPLLTDKGSDPAVLVLDAEGQRVIPLLGGHQAGAEQLSREVAAALGGEAVLSGDSAVSGRLATDAFGHAWGWKRGGTSTNWTQLMKAQTRGEAVRLIQTMGSKLWQSSSAAQASQLLGLDAETESVCTGNAKAEPAIPTLEISTSMAHAGACTWHPALLWLGLGCERDTSLN
;
A
#
# COMPACT_ATOMS: atom_id res chain seq x y z
N MET A 1 13.54 0.72 -48.35
CA MET A 1 12.99 -0.38 -47.52
C MET A 1 13.71 -0.27 -46.17
N THR A 2 13.12 0.50 -45.27
CA THR A 2 13.61 0.67 -43.91
C THR A 2 12.86 -0.30 -43.00
N SER A 3 13.58 -1.27 -42.46
CA SER A 3 13.05 -2.25 -41.52
C SER A 3 12.90 -1.61 -40.15
N GLU A 4 11.68 -1.31 -39.76
CA GLU A 4 11.35 -0.98 -38.36
C GLU A 4 11.42 -2.26 -37.52
N THR A 5 12.33 -2.25 -36.57
CA THR A 5 12.43 -3.28 -35.53
C THR A 5 11.30 -3.04 -34.53
N PRO A 6 10.46 -4.04 -34.18
CA PRO A 6 9.43 -3.85 -33.18
C PRO A 6 10.07 -3.65 -31.79
N VAL A 7 9.78 -2.54 -31.16
CA VAL A 7 10.08 -2.27 -29.76
C VAL A 7 9.26 -3.27 -28.93
N LEU A 8 9.91 -4.27 -28.37
CA LEU A 8 9.32 -5.15 -27.36
C LEU A 8 9.01 -4.29 -26.13
N ASN A 9 7.73 -4.03 -25.92
CA ASN A 9 7.23 -3.48 -24.67
C ASN A 9 7.54 -4.51 -23.56
N ASP A 10 8.48 -4.16 -22.70
CA ASP A 10 8.82 -4.94 -21.49
C ASP A 10 7.62 -4.86 -20.52
N SER A 11 6.65 -5.76 -20.71
CA SER A 11 5.50 -5.93 -19.83
C SER A 11 5.81 -6.96 -18.75
N SER A 12 6.93 -6.80 -18.07
CA SER A 12 7.18 -7.53 -16.82
C SER A 12 6.09 -7.16 -15.81
N PRO A 13 5.47 -8.15 -15.12
CA PRO A 13 4.48 -7.84 -14.09
C PRO A 13 5.13 -6.92 -13.06
N PRO A 14 4.38 -5.97 -12.46
CA PRO A 14 4.93 -5.06 -11.47
C PRO A 14 5.50 -5.91 -10.34
N THR A 15 6.83 -5.91 -10.22
CA THR A 15 7.55 -6.54 -9.12
C THR A 15 7.05 -5.89 -7.83
N ALA A 16 6.70 -6.68 -6.83
CA ALA A 16 6.32 -6.17 -5.51
C ALA A 16 7.41 -5.18 -5.04
N PRO A 17 7.02 -4.07 -4.36
CA PRO A 17 7.99 -3.09 -3.93
C PRO A 17 9.04 -3.73 -3.04
N ARG A 18 10.33 -3.52 -3.35
CA ARG A 18 11.44 -4.06 -2.56
C ARG A 18 11.36 -3.56 -1.12
N ARG A 19 11.50 -4.47 -0.17
CA ARG A 19 11.46 -4.18 1.27
C ARG A 19 12.88 -4.19 1.82
N LEU A 20 13.39 -3.02 2.18
CA LEU A 20 14.71 -2.84 2.78
C LEU A 20 14.59 -2.68 4.29
N ALA A 21 15.30 -3.48 5.08
CA ALA A 21 15.46 -3.28 6.51
C ALA A 21 16.88 -2.78 6.84
N LEU A 22 16.98 -1.61 7.49
CA LEU A 22 18.23 -0.95 7.82
C LEU A 22 18.41 -0.81 9.34
N GLY A 23 19.51 -1.32 9.86
CA GLY A 23 19.94 -1.13 11.25
C GLY A 23 20.90 0.05 11.40
N LEU A 24 20.55 1.02 12.28
CA LEU A 24 21.41 2.16 12.59
C LEU A 24 22.42 1.87 13.73
N SER A 25 22.25 0.75 14.44
CA SER A 25 23.14 0.32 15.51
C SER A 25 23.32 -1.20 15.50
N SER A 26 24.35 -1.69 16.18
CA SER A 26 24.61 -3.13 16.33
C SER A 26 23.48 -3.89 17.03
N ARG A 27 22.72 -3.22 17.90
CA ARG A 27 21.55 -3.78 18.60
C ARG A 27 20.42 -4.17 17.64
N ALA A 28 20.40 -3.61 16.43
CA ALA A 28 19.39 -3.91 15.41
C ALA A 28 19.56 -5.32 14.79
N TRP A 29 20.74 -5.92 14.88
CA TRP A 29 21.05 -7.14 14.14
C TRP A 29 20.11 -8.32 14.44
N PRO A 30 19.82 -8.70 15.68
CA PRO A 30 18.90 -9.81 15.97
C PRO A 30 17.50 -9.55 15.37
N LEU A 31 17.05 -8.30 15.37
CA LEU A 31 15.76 -7.94 14.81
C LEU A 31 15.74 -7.99 13.28
N LEU A 32 16.82 -7.55 12.62
CA LEU A 32 16.99 -7.69 11.18
C LEU A 32 16.90 -9.16 10.74
N GLN A 33 17.57 -10.07 11.45
CA GLN A 33 17.49 -11.49 11.18
C GLN A 33 16.07 -12.04 11.33
N ARG A 34 15.33 -11.62 12.36
CA ARG A 34 13.93 -12.02 12.55
C ARG A 34 13.03 -11.53 11.41
N LEU A 35 13.21 -10.30 10.95
CA LEU A 35 12.47 -9.75 9.81
C LEU A 35 12.71 -10.57 8.53
N GLN A 36 13.96 -10.96 8.27
CA GLN A 36 14.31 -11.79 7.13
C GLN A 36 13.71 -13.20 7.24
N GLN A 37 13.84 -13.84 8.39
CA GLN A 37 13.29 -15.18 8.64
C GLN A 37 11.77 -15.22 8.51
N SER A 38 11.09 -14.12 8.85
CA SER A 38 9.65 -13.97 8.68
C SER A 38 9.22 -13.59 7.26
N GLY A 39 10.16 -13.45 6.30
CA GLY A 39 9.85 -13.05 4.93
C GLY A 39 9.32 -11.61 4.80
N LEU A 40 9.56 -10.77 5.80
CA LEU A 40 9.07 -9.39 5.83
C LEU A 40 10.01 -8.40 5.15
N THR A 41 11.22 -8.81 4.82
CA THR A 41 12.20 -7.98 4.12
C THR A 41 12.94 -8.78 3.05
N ASP A 42 13.26 -8.13 1.95
CA ASP A 42 14.04 -8.71 0.84
C ASP A 42 15.54 -8.45 1.03
N GLN A 43 15.89 -7.36 1.71
CA GLN A 43 17.28 -6.92 1.88
C GLN A 43 17.53 -6.44 3.30
N LEU A 44 18.69 -6.79 3.84
CA LEU A 44 19.19 -6.31 5.13
C LEU A 44 20.39 -5.38 4.91
N ALA A 45 20.44 -4.27 5.65
CA ALA A 45 21.56 -3.37 5.63
C ALA A 45 21.97 -2.95 7.05
N LEU A 46 23.26 -2.72 7.24
CA LEU A 46 23.84 -2.17 8.47
C LEU A 46 24.76 -1.01 8.14
N THR A 47 24.76 0.01 8.99
CA THR A 47 25.78 1.06 8.93
C THR A 47 27.14 0.49 9.34
N PRO A 48 28.29 1.07 8.89
CA PRO A 48 29.62 0.56 9.21
C PRO A 48 29.89 0.50 10.71
N GLY A 49 29.45 1.50 11.46
CA GLY A 49 29.57 1.54 12.92
C GLY A 49 28.75 0.46 13.61
N ALA A 50 27.59 0.12 13.06
CA ALA A 50 26.76 -0.98 13.55
C ALA A 50 27.40 -2.35 13.25
N ALA A 51 27.93 -2.54 12.05
CA ALA A 51 28.54 -3.78 11.61
C ALA A 51 29.89 -4.06 12.30
N ALA A 52 30.71 -3.04 12.58
CA ALA A 52 32.00 -3.20 13.26
C ALA A 52 31.88 -3.82 14.67
N ALA A 53 30.73 -3.66 15.32
CA ALA A 53 30.45 -4.22 16.64
C ALA A 53 29.89 -5.64 16.61
N ILE A 54 29.70 -6.21 15.40
CA ILE A 54 29.14 -7.54 15.18
C ILE A 54 30.14 -8.32 14.33
N ALA A 55 30.50 -9.54 14.74
CA ALA A 55 31.38 -10.38 13.93
C ALA A 55 30.68 -10.72 12.60
N ALA A 56 31.13 -10.11 11.50
CA ALA A 56 30.75 -10.31 10.12
C ALA A 56 29.30 -10.87 9.91
N PRO A 57 28.27 -10.01 9.81
CA PRO A 57 26.91 -10.47 9.66
C PRO A 57 26.72 -11.09 8.27
N ASP A 58 26.49 -12.40 8.20
CA ASP A 58 26.16 -13.09 6.97
C ASP A 58 24.85 -12.51 6.38
N GLY A 59 24.88 -12.18 5.09
CA GLY A 59 23.71 -11.77 4.33
C GLY A 59 23.28 -10.31 4.47
N ALA A 60 23.99 -9.45 5.22
CA ALA A 60 23.70 -8.01 5.27
C ALA A 60 24.66 -7.20 4.37
N PHE A 61 24.11 -6.18 3.71
CA PHE A 61 24.91 -5.19 3.00
C PHE A 61 25.53 -4.20 3.97
N LEU A 62 26.86 -4.04 3.88
CA LEU A 62 27.53 -2.96 4.57
C LEU A 62 27.45 -1.69 3.73
N VAL A 63 26.86 -0.64 4.28
CA VAL A 63 26.68 0.61 3.55
C VAL A 63 27.57 1.70 4.14
N ASN A 64 28.24 2.45 3.29
CA ASN A 64 29.11 3.55 3.72
C ASN A 64 28.32 4.70 4.36
N SER A 65 27.05 4.87 3.98
CA SER A 65 26.18 5.91 4.51
C SER A 65 24.71 5.46 4.46
N ALA A 66 24.02 5.57 5.60
CA ALA A 66 22.59 5.34 5.68
C ALA A 66 21.80 6.31 4.76
N ALA A 67 22.23 7.57 4.69
CA ALA A 67 21.59 8.59 3.86
C ALA A 67 21.64 8.22 2.36
N VAL A 68 22.80 7.77 1.87
CA VAL A 68 22.97 7.38 0.47
C VAL A 68 22.13 6.15 0.14
N LEU A 69 22.13 5.13 1.00
CA LEU A 69 21.30 3.93 0.80
C LEU A 69 19.80 4.28 0.78
N ILE A 70 19.35 5.07 1.75
CA ILE A 70 17.94 5.50 1.83
C ILE A 70 17.56 6.28 0.57
N GLN A 71 18.42 7.20 0.11
CA GLN A 71 18.18 7.97 -1.11
C GLN A 71 18.04 7.08 -2.36
N GLN A 72 18.93 6.09 -2.52
CA GLN A 72 18.85 5.15 -3.64
C GLN A 72 17.55 4.33 -3.59
N HIS A 73 17.24 3.75 -2.42
CA HIS A 73 16.03 2.97 -2.24
C HIS A 73 14.74 3.81 -2.43
N TRP A 74 14.78 5.09 -2.04
CA TRP A 74 13.69 6.04 -2.25
C TRP A 74 13.36 6.25 -3.72
N GLN A 75 14.38 6.38 -4.55
CA GLN A 75 14.22 6.55 -6.02
C GLN A 75 13.69 5.28 -6.69
N GLU A 76 14.00 4.11 -6.14
CA GLU A 76 13.51 2.82 -6.63
C GLU A 76 12.06 2.53 -6.26
N GLY A 77 11.45 3.30 -5.34
CA GLY A 77 10.05 3.17 -4.93
C GLY A 77 9.76 1.96 -4.06
N GLY A 78 10.65 1.64 -3.12
CA GLY A 78 10.51 0.51 -2.21
C GLY A 78 9.90 0.85 -0.85
N VAL A 79 9.81 -0.15 0.04
CA VAL A 79 9.42 0.00 1.45
C VAL A 79 10.69 0.06 2.30
N LEU A 80 10.78 1.04 3.18
CA LEU A 80 11.91 1.22 4.09
C LEU A 80 11.51 0.91 5.53
N MET A 81 12.17 -0.06 6.15
CA MET A 81 12.07 -0.36 7.58
C MET A 81 13.38 0.02 8.26
N VAL A 82 13.36 0.95 9.20
CA VAL A 82 14.58 1.41 9.90
C VAL A 82 14.51 1.08 11.38
N ILE A 83 15.48 0.33 11.86
CA ILE A 83 15.63 0.01 13.27
C ILE A 83 16.53 1.09 13.90
N GLY A 84 15.90 1.98 14.66
CA GLY A 84 16.58 3.14 15.25
C GLY A 84 15.64 4.17 15.85
N ALA A 85 16.20 5.28 16.32
CA ALA A 85 15.41 6.36 16.89
C ALA A 85 14.62 7.12 15.82
N THR A 86 13.32 7.36 16.06
CA THR A 86 12.41 8.08 15.13
C THR A 86 13.01 9.43 14.69
N GLY A 87 13.58 10.22 15.62
CA GLY A 87 14.19 11.51 15.26
C GLY A 87 15.42 11.41 14.35
N ALA A 88 16.18 10.31 14.41
CA ALA A 88 17.29 10.08 13.49
C ALA A 88 16.76 9.74 12.08
N VAL A 89 15.76 8.86 12.00
CA VAL A 89 15.13 8.48 10.74
C VAL A 89 14.48 9.69 10.07
N THR A 90 13.74 10.51 10.84
CA THR A 90 13.11 11.74 10.32
C THR A 90 14.15 12.67 9.66
N ARG A 91 15.34 12.86 10.29
CA ARG A 91 16.40 13.69 9.70
C ARG A 91 17.00 13.10 8.43
N LEU A 92 17.08 11.77 8.35
CA LEU A 92 17.58 11.07 7.15
C LEU A 92 16.63 11.19 5.97
N ILE A 93 15.32 11.12 6.19
CA ILE A 93 14.32 11.16 5.12
C ILE A 93 13.85 12.57 4.77
N ALA A 94 13.96 13.54 5.68
CA ALA A 94 13.45 14.90 5.49
C ALA A 94 13.91 15.56 4.17
N PRO A 95 15.17 15.43 3.70
CA PRO A 95 15.59 15.99 2.43
C PRO A 95 14.98 15.31 1.19
N LEU A 96 14.37 14.14 1.36
CA LEU A 96 13.83 13.30 0.28
C LEU A 96 12.32 13.44 0.12
N LEU A 97 11.65 14.08 1.09
CA LEU A 97 10.20 14.26 1.07
C LEU A 97 9.77 15.14 -0.10
N THR A 98 8.82 14.66 -0.88
CA THR A 98 8.29 15.36 -2.05
C THR A 98 6.78 15.51 -2.00
N ASP A 99 6.04 14.41 -2.08
CA ASP A 99 4.58 14.40 -2.13
C ASP A 99 4.01 13.17 -1.43
N LYS A 100 2.92 13.37 -0.69
CA LYS A 100 2.24 12.30 0.05
C LYS A 100 1.83 11.10 -0.83
N GLY A 101 1.61 11.32 -2.12
CA GLY A 101 1.17 10.28 -3.06
C GLY A 101 2.32 9.50 -3.71
N SER A 102 3.55 10.03 -3.67
CA SER A 102 4.72 9.43 -4.31
C SER A 102 5.76 8.92 -3.31
N ASP A 103 5.78 9.48 -2.11
CA ASP A 103 6.74 9.07 -1.08
C ASP A 103 6.49 7.61 -0.64
N PRO A 104 7.55 6.80 -0.45
CA PRO A 104 7.44 5.40 -0.10
C PRO A 104 6.95 5.18 1.33
N ALA A 105 6.58 3.95 1.65
CA ALA A 105 6.30 3.54 3.02
C ALA A 105 7.59 3.53 3.85
N VAL A 106 7.59 4.21 4.99
CA VAL A 106 8.69 4.19 5.96
C VAL A 106 8.17 3.76 7.33
N LEU A 107 8.73 2.66 7.83
CA LEU A 107 8.49 2.15 9.16
C LEU A 107 9.72 2.39 10.04
N VAL A 108 9.49 2.78 11.28
CA VAL A 108 10.54 2.86 12.32
C VAL A 108 10.25 1.83 13.39
N LEU A 109 11.27 1.04 13.75
CA LEU A 109 11.20 0.02 14.77
C LEU A 109 12.20 0.36 15.91
N ASP A 110 11.82 0.08 17.14
CA ASP A 110 12.81 0.04 18.23
C ASP A 110 13.70 -1.20 18.11
N ALA A 111 14.81 -1.22 18.83
CA ALA A 111 15.80 -2.31 18.73
C ALA A 111 15.27 -3.68 19.21
N GLU A 112 14.28 -3.67 20.06
CA GLU A 112 13.64 -4.86 20.63
C GLU A 112 12.45 -5.36 19.78
N GLY A 113 11.99 -4.57 18.80
CA GLY A 113 10.82 -4.89 17.97
C GLY A 113 9.50 -4.80 18.71
N GLN A 114 9.47 -4.09 19.85
CA GLN A 114 8.27 -3.91 20.66
C GLN A 114 7.31 -2.88 20.03
N ARG A 115 7.86 -1.89 19.31
CA ARG A 115 7.08 -0.83 18.67
C ARG A 115 7.42 -0.69 17.19
N VAL A 116 6.39 -0.67 16.36
CA VAL A 116 6.47 -0.46 14.93
C VAL A 116 5.66 0.78 14.58
N ILE A 117 6.34 1.83 14.11
CA ILE A 117 5.76 3.14 13.85
C ILE A 117 5.72 3.36 12.34
N PRO A 118 4.54 3.47 11.70
CA PRO A 118 4.44 3.93 10.31
C PRO A 118 4.72 5.44 10.26
N LEU A 119 5.98 5.78 9.99
CA LEU A 119 6.41 7.18 10.00
C LEU A 119 5.92 7.94 8.76
N LEU A 120 5.87 7.27 7.60
CA LEU A 120 5.48 7.86 6.32
C LEU A 120 4.73 6.86 5.45
N GLY A 121 3.90 7.36 4.52
CA GLY A 121 3.18 6.51 3.59
C GLY A 121 2.04 5.69 4.22
N GLY A 122 1.45 6.19 5.32
CA GLY A 122 0.50 5.45 6.14
C GLY A 122 -0.59 4.73 5.37
N HIS A 123 -1.39 5.47 4.62
CA HIS A 123 -2.50 4.89 3.86
C HIS A 123 -2.11 4.51 2.43
N GLN A 124 -1.53 5.45 1.68
CA GLN A 124 -1.33 5.26 0.23
C GLN A 124 -0.22 4.26 -0.10
N ALA A 125 0.87 4.29 0.64
CA ALA A 125 1.98 3.35 0.46
C ALA A 125 1.86 2.08 1.34
N GLY A 126 0.78 1.93 2.12
CA GLY A 126 0.48 0.73 2.90
C GLY A 126 1.30 0.56 4.19
N ALA A 127 1.95 1.63 4.68
CA ALA A 127 2.80 1.56 5.87
C ALA A 127 2.03 1.13 7.14
N GLU A 128 0.78 1.56 7.31
CA GLU A 128 -0.03 1.16 8.47
C GLU A 128 -0.35 -0.33 8.47
N GLN A 129 -0.73 -0.88 7.32
CA GLN A 129 -1.00 -2.32 7.19
C GLN A 129 0.27 -3.13 7.44
N LEU A 130 1.38 -2.73 6.81
CA LEU A 130 2.67 -3.39 7.00
C LEU A 130 3.15 -3.28 8.46
N SER A 131 2.90 -2.17 9.14
CA SER A 131 3.21 -2.02 10.57
C SER A 131 2.50 -3.05 11.43
N ARG A 132 1.23 -3.34 11.15
CA ARG A 132 0.48 -4.39 11.86
C ARG A 132 1.04 -5.78 11.58
N GLU A 133 1.39 -6.07 10.33
CA GLU A 133 1.99 -7.35 9.94
C GLU A 133 3.35 -7.56 10.62
N VAL A 134 4.21 -6.55 10.58
CA VAL A 134 5.53 -6.58 11.22
C VAL A 134 5.39 -6.70 12.74
N ALA A 135 4.52 -5.92 13.36
CA ALA A 135 4.28 -5.98 14.80
C ALA A 135 3.78 -7.37 15.24
N ALA A 136 2.82 -7.95 14.50
CA ALA A 136 2.30 -9.28 14.78
C ALA A 136 3.39 -10.35 14.68
N ALA A 137 4.24 -10.32 13.66
CA ALA A 137 5.34 -11.26 13.47
C ALA A 137 6.44 -11.14 14.54
N LEU A 138 6.63 -9.93 15.08
CA LEU A 138 7.62 -9.66 16.12
C LEU A 138 7.07 -9.82 17.55
N GLY A 139 5.75 -9.96 17.72
CA GLY A 139 5.10 -9.96 19.03
C GLY A 139 5.11 -8.58 19.70
N GLY A 140 5.16 -7.52 18.90
CA GLY A 140 5.16 -6.12 19.30
C GLY A 140 3.81 -5.43 19.02
N GLU A 141 3.83 -4.10 19.05
CA GLU A 141 2.67 -3.24 18.85
C GLU A 141 2.89 -2.27 17.68
N ALA A 142 1.89 -2.13 16.80
CA ALA A 142 1.89 -1.08 15.78
C ALA A 142 1.35 0.22 16.38
N VAL A 143 2.19 1.26 16.42
CA VAL A 143 1.82 2.58 16.95
C VAL A 143 1.22 3.42 15.83
N LEU A 144 -0.10 3.38 15.71
CA LEU A 144 -0.84 4.05 14.65
C LEU A 144 -1.37 5.39 15.12
N SER A 145 -1.24 6.41 14.29
CA SER A 145 -1.70 7.78 14.58
C SER A 145 -2.72 8.29 13.56
N GLY A 146 -2.99 7.52 12.51
CA GLY A 146 -3.98 7.88 11.48
C GLY A 146 -5.40 7.76 12.00
N ASP A 147 -6.29 8.69 11.62
CA ASP A 147 -7.69 8.75 12.09
C ASP A 147 -8.49 7.49 11.69
N SER A 148 -8.30 6.99 10.48
CA SER A 148 -8.90 5.74 10.01
C SER A 148 -8.39 4.51 10.78
N ALA A 149 -7.13 4.49 11.16
CA ALA A 149 -6.54 3.41 11.94
C ALA A 149 -7.09 3.36 13.38
N VAL A 150 -7.29 4.52 13.98
CA VAL A 150 -7.86 4.67 15.34
C VAL A 150 -9.36 4.34 15.35
N SER A 151 -10.10 4.71 14.30
CA SER A 151 -11.53 4.44 14.18
C SER A 151 -11.87 2.98 13.83
N GLY A 152 -10.88 2.15 13.51
CA GLY A 152 -11.08 0.76 13.07
C GLY A 152 -11.79 0.61 11.71
N ARG A 153 -11.99 1.70 10.98
CA ARG A 153 -12.68 1.72 9.69
C ARG A 153 -11.74 1.36 8.54
N LEU A 154 -12.32 0.95 7.43
CA LEU A 154 -11.58 0.69 6.19
C LEU A 154 -11.01 2.00 5.64
N ALA A 155 -9.72 2.03 5.36
CA ALA A 155 -9.07 3.11 4.64
C ALA A 155 -9.48 3.03 3.15
N THR A 156 -10.64 3.57 2.79
CA THR A 156 -11.23 3.40 1.46
C THR A 156 -10.39 3.98 0.33
N ASP A 157 -9.53 4.94 0.63
CA ASP A 157 -8.59 5.55 -0.32
C ASP A 157 -7.28 4.75 -0.50
N ALA A 158 -7.08 3.69 0.29
CA ALA A 158 -5.83 2.93 0.31
C ALA A 158 -6.00 1.40 0.23
N PHE A 159 -7.13 0.83 0.68
CA PHE A 159 -7.29 -0.62 0.81
C PHE A 159 -7.10 -1.38 -0.52
N GLY A 160 -7.45 -0.77 -1.64
CA GLY A 160 -7.30 -1.38 -2.97
C GLY A 160 -5.84 -1.66 -3.35
N HIS A 161 -4.87 -0.94 -2.77
CA HIS A 161 -3.45 -1.19 -3.01
C HIS A 161 -3.02 -2.59 -2.51
N ALA A 162 -3.57 -3.05 -1.40
CA ALA A 162 -3.30 -4.40 -0.88
C ALA A 162 -3.75 -5.51 -1.85
N TRP A 163 -4.70 -5.19 -2.73
CA TRP A 163 -5.22 -6.07 -3.78
C TRP A 163 -4.57 -5.83 -5.15
N GLY A 164 -3.58 -4.94 -5.25
CA GLY A 164 -2.95 -4.56 -6.50
C GLY A 164 -3.86 -3.74 -7.44
N TRP A 165 -4.92 -3.13 -6.91
CA TRP A 165 -5.85 -2.32 -7.69
C TRP A 165 -5.29 -0.92 -7.92
N LYS A 166 -5.64 -0.33 -9.06
CA LYS A 166 -5.27 1.06 -9.39
C LYS A 166 -6.37 2.02 -8.96
N ARG A 167 -5.96 3.13 -8.39
CA ARG A 167 -6.89 4.18 -7.94
C ARG A 167 -7.26 5.11 -9.10
N GLY A 168 -8.56 5.39 -9.26
CA GLY A 168 -9.12 6.37 -10.21
C GLY A 168 -9.97 7.42 -9.51
N GLY A 169 -10.46 8.38 -10.28
CA GLY A 169 -11.21 9.53 -9.75
C GLY A 169 -10.33 10.73 -9.40
N THR A 170 -10.96 11.87 -9.11
CA THR A 170 -10.26 13.12 -8.80
C THR A 170 -9.87 13.20 -7.32
N SER A 171 -8.83 13.97 -6.99
CA SER A 171 -8.45 14.25 -5.60
C SER A 171 -9.58 14.91 -4.80
N THR A 172 -10.41 15.73 -5.46
CA THR A 172 -11.57 16.36 -4.85
C THR A 172 -12.62 15.32 -4.41
N ASN A 173 -12.93 14.35 -5.27
CA ASN A 173 -13.89 13.28 -4.95
C ASN A 173 -13.40 12.44 -3.77
N TRP A 174 -12.12 12.04 -3.79
CA TRP A 174 -11.51 11.30 -2.68
C TRP A 174 -11.56 12.10 -1.37
N THR A 175 -11.26 13.41 -1.42
CA THR A 175 -11.35 14.28 -0.23
C THR A 175 -12.77 14.35 0.31
N GLN A 176 -13.79 14.41 -0.55
CA GLN A 176 -15.19 14.42 -0.14
C GLN A 176 -15.61 13.10 0.50
N LEU A 177 -15.23 11.97 -0.10
CA LEU A 177 -15.51 10.64 0.42
C LEU A 177 -14.85 10.44 1.80
N MET A 178 -13.58 10.81 1.96
CA MET A 178 -12.87 10.72 3.23
C MET A 178 -13.50 11.60 4.31
N LYS A 179 -13.92 12.82 3.97
CA LYS A 179 -14.64 13.70 4.91
C LYS A 179 -15.96 13.10 5.35
N ALA A 180 -16.74 12.50 4.44
CA ALA A 180 -17.99 11.83 4.77
C ALA A 180 -17.74 10.66 5.74
N GLN A 181 -16.75 9.82 5.48
CA GLN A 181 -16.37 8.74 6.38
C GLN A 181 -15.93 9.23 7.76
N THR A 182 -15.12 10.29 7.83
CA THR A 182 -14.70 10.88 9.12
C THR A 182 -15.90 11.38 9.93
N ARG A 183 -16.94 11.88 9.27
CA ARG A 183 -18.20 12.31 9.93
C ARG A 183 -19.14 11.15 10.27
N GLY A 184 -18.81 9.91 9.88
CA GLY A 184 -19.69 8.77 10.03
C GLY A 184 -20.89 8.79 9.09
N GLU A 185 -20.80 9.53 7.98
CA GLU A 185 -21.83 9.54 6.94
C GLU A 185 -21.70 8.26 6.09
N ALA A 186 -22.84 7.82 5.54
CA ALA A 186 -22.88 6.65 4.68
C ALA A 186 -22.16 6.90 3.35
N VAL A 187 -21.44 5.88 2.85
CA VAL A 187 -20.81 5.86 1.54
C VAL A 187 -21.46 4.78 0.69
N ARG A 188 -21.89 5.11 -0.53
CA ARG A 188 -22.42 4.12 -1.48
C ARG A 188 -21.29 3.30 -2.03
N LEU A 189 -21.40 1.97 -1.98
CA LEU A 189 -20.48 1.03 -2.61
C LEU A 189 -21.12 0.42 -3.85
N ILE A 190 -20.40 0.45 -4.97
CA ILE A 190 -20.73 -0.27 -6.20
C ILE A 190 -19.54 -1.16 -6.53
N GLN A 191 -19.69 -2.48 -6.45
CA GLN A 191 -18.62 -3.40 -6.83
C GLN A 191 -19.11 -4.37 -7.89
N THR A 192 -18.57 -4.23 -9.11
CA THR A 192 -18.88 -5.11 -10.27
C THR A 192 -17.76 -6.10 -10.55
N MET A 193 -16.54 -5.84 -10.07
CA MET A 193 -15.35 -6.64 -10.35
C MET A 193 -14.44 -6.75 -9.13
N GLY A 194 -13.42 -7.61 -9.21
CA GLY A 194 -12.43 -7.81 -8.17
C GLY A 194 -12.91 -8.72 -7.02
N SER A 195 -12.00 -9.04 -6.10
CA SER A 195 -12.30 -9.88 -4.94
C SER A 195 -13.21 -9.18 -3.95
N LYS A 196 -14.19 -9.89 -3.41
CA LYS A 196 -15.08 -9.43 -2.34
C LYS A 196 -14.61 -9.84 -0.93
N LEU A 197 -13.48 -10.53 -0.81
CA LEU A 197 -12.98 -11.02 0.48
C LEU A 197 -12.73 -9.91 1.50
N TRP A 198 -12.37 -8.70 1.05
CA TRP A 198 -12.17 -7.53 1.92
C TRP A 198 -13.44 -7.13 2.68
N GLN A 199 -14.64 -7.41 2.14
CA GLN A 199 -15.92 -7.02 2.71
C GLN A 199 -16.22 -7.75 4.03
N SER A 200 -15.63 -8.93 4.24
CA SER A 200 -15.79 -9.70 5.49
C SER A 200 -14.90 -9.18 6.63
N SER A 201 -14.00 -8.22 6.36
CA SER A 201 -13.14 -7.66 7.40
C SER A 201 -13.92 -6.80 8.39
N SER A 202 -13.50 -6.81 9.67
CA SER A 202 -14.10 -5.95 10.69
C SER A 202 -14.04 -4.46 10.33
N ALA A 203 -13.00 -4.03 9.64
CA ALA A 203 -12.84 -2.67 9.17
C ALA A 203 -13.87 -2.29 8.10
N ALA A 204 -14.21 -3.20 7.17
CA ALA A 204 -15.26 -2.97 6.19
C ALA A 204 -16.63 -2.86 6.84
N GLN A 205 -16.92 -3.75 7.78
CA GLN A 205 -18.19 -3.75 8.53
C GLN A 205 -18.37 -2.48 9.36
N ALA A 206 -17.29 -1.93 9.94
CA ALA A 206 -17.31 -0.68 10.70
C ALA A 206 -17.44 0.58 9.83
N SER A 207 -17.37 0.46 8.49
CA SER A 207 -17.22 1.63 7.57
C SER A 207 -18.52 2.16 6.99
N GLN A 208 -19.68 1.72 7.46
CA GLN A 208 -21.01 2.18 7.00
C GLN A 208 -21.13 2.26 5.45
N LEU A 209 -20.65 1.24 4.76
CA LEU A 209 -20.77 1.13 3.32
C LEU A 209 -22.16 0.60 2.94
N LEU A 210 -22.91 1.36 2.14
CA LEU A 210 -24.23 0.97 1.63
C LEU A 210 -24.07 0.24 0.29
N GLY A 211 -24.72 -0.92 0.15
CA GLY A 211 -24.69 -1.68 -1.12
C GLY A 211 -23.63 -2.77 -1.15
N LEU A 212 -23.29 -3.35 0.00
CA LEU A 212 -22.42 -4.54 0.07
C LEU A 212 -23.01 -5.74 -0.70
N ASP A 213 -24.33 -5.76 -0.95
CA ASP A 213 -25.01 -6.79 -1.72
C ASP A 213 -25.39 -6.23 -3.10
N ALA A 214 -24.89 -6.84 -4.16
CA ALA A 214 -24.96 -6.35 -5.54
C ALA A 214 -26.34 -6.59 -6.23
N GLU A 215 -27.45 -6.58 -5.50
CA GLU A 215 -28.79 -6.81 -6.08
C GLU A 215 -29.73 -5.59 -6.05
N THR A 216 -29.24 -4.41 -5.70
CA THR A 216 -30.08 -3.20 -5.71
C THR A 216 -29.70 -2.26 -6.86
N GLU A 217 -29.67 -2.77 -8.07
CA GLU A 217 -29.95 -1.97 -9.25
C GLU A 217 -31.47 -1.81 -9.35
N SER A 218 -32.04 -0.87 -8.64
CA SER A 218 -33.36 -0.35 -9.07
C SER A 218 -33.65 1.00 -8.45
N VAL A 219 -34.09 1.89 -9.30
CA VAL A 219 -34.90 3.08 -9.04
C VAL A 219 -34.14 4.34 -8.61
N CYS A 220 -33.64 5.04 -9.61
CA CYS A 220 -33.69 6.51 -9.60
C CYS A 220 -34.50 7.01 -10.80
N THR A 221 -35.80 6.76 -10.77
CA THR A 221 -36.79 7.52 -11.56
C THR A 221 -37.72 8.20 -10.58
N GLY A 222 -37.56 9.50 -10.38
CA GLY A 222 -38.48 10.27 -9.57
C GLY A 222 -37.89 11.59 -9.09
N ASN A 223 -38.48 12.71 -9.54
CA ASN A 223 -38.29 14.05 -9.07
C ASN A 223 -38.11 14.12 -7.54
N ALA A 224 -36.88 14.33 -7.07
CA ALA A 224 -36.61 14.65 -5.67
C ALA A 224 -35.69 15.86 -5.61
N LYS A 225 -36.03 16.84 -4.75
CA LYS A 225 -35.17 17.94 -4.34
C LYS A 225 -33.77 17.41 -4.09
N ALA A 226 -32.75 18.15 -4.55
CA ALA A 226 -31.33 17.76 -4.48
C ALA A 226 -30.94 17.41 -3.03
N GLU A 227 -31.07 16.15 -2.66
CA GLU A 227 -30.40 15.60 -1.49
C GLU A 227 -28.89 15.66 -1.74
N PRO A 228 -28.06 15.94 -0.73
CA PRO A 228 -26.63 15.94 -0.91
C PRO A 228 -26.21 14.57 -1.48
N ALA A 229 -25.54 14.60 -2.62
CA ALA A 229 -25.15 13.39 -3.32
C ALA A 229 -24.28 12.52 -2.38
N ILE A 230 -24.74 11.31 -2.08
CA ILE A 230 -24.00 10.35 -1.24
C ILE A 230 -22.68 10.03 -1.97
N PRO A 231 -21.51 10.24 -1.33
CA PRO A 231 -20.22 9.90 -1.94
C PRO A 231 -20.20 8.42 -2.36
N THR A 232 -19.72 8.16 -3.57
CA THR A 232 -19.74 6.81 -4.14
C THR A 232 -18.32 6.27 -4.29
N LEU A 233 -18.10 5.07 -3.76
CA LEU A 233 -16.94 4.24 -3.98
C LEU A 233 -17.29 3.16 -5.00
N GLU A 234 -16.61 3.14 -6.12
CA GLU A 234 -16.82 2.18 -7.18
C GLU A 234 -15.61 1.26 -7.34
N ILE A 235 -15.85 -0.04 -7.48
CA ILE A 235 -14.82 -1.05 -7.78
C ILE A 235 -15.23 -1.70 -9.09
N SER A 236 -14.61 -1.25 -10.19
CA SER A 236 -14.96 -1.69 -11.53
C SER A 236 -13.77 -1.57 -12.49
N THR A 237 -13.90 -2.20 -13.67
CA THR A 237 -12.95 -2.04 -14.77
C THR A 237 -13.38 -0.98 -15.76
N SER A 238 -14.59 -0.45 -15.62
CA SER A 238 -15.16 0.61 -16.44
C SER A 238 -14.66 1.98 -15.99
N MET A 239 -14.83 2.99 -16.85
CA MET A 239 -14.62 4.38 -16.42
C MET A 239 -15.62 4.73 -15.32
N ALA A 240 -15.13 5.40 -14.28
CA ALA A 240 -15.94 5.80 -13.14
C ALA A 240 -17.17 6.63 -13.56
N HIS A 241 -18.27 6.44 -12.85
CA HIS A 241 -19.38 7.37 -12.93
C HIS A 241 -18.91 8.78 -12.52
N ALA A 242 -19.53 9.81 -13.10
CA ALA A 242 -19.17 11.19 -12.78
C ALA A 242 -19.27 11.43 -11.26
N GLY A 243 -18.17 11.86 -10.65
CA GLY A 243 -18.11 12.13 -9.20
C GLY A 243 -17.73 10.92 -8.32
N ALA A 244 -17.60 9.70 -8.85
CA ALA A 244 -17.21 8.54 -8.06
C ALA A 244 -15.70 8.50 -7.77
N CYS A 245 -15.34 7.88 -6.64
CA CYS A 245 -14.01 7.40 -6.34
C CYS A 245 -13.91 5.94 -6.80
N THR A 246 -12.88 5.60 -7.55
CA THR A 246 -12.84 4.28 -8.21
C THR A 246 -11.58 3.51 -7.85
N TRP A 247 -11.75 2.20 -7.62
CA TRP A 247 -10.67 1.23 -7.64
C TRP A 247 -10.81 0.35 -8.88
N HIS A 248 -9.73 0.20 -9.63
CA HIS A 248 -9.66 -0.63 -10.83
C HIS A 248 -8.89 -1.91 -10.55
N PRO A 249 -9.57 -3.06 -10.42
CA PRO A 249 -8.92 -4.36 -10.35
C PRO A 249 -8.07 -4.62 -11.60
N ALA A 250 -6.93 -5.30 -11.43
CA ALA A 250 -6.12 -5.75 -12.55
C ALA A 250 -6.90 -6.82 -13.34
N LEU A 251 -6.94 -6.68 -14.67
CA LEU A 251 -7.50 -7.67 -15.58
C LEU A 251 -6.37 -8.56 -16.09
N LEU A 252 -6.55 -9.86 -15.94
CA LEU A 252 -5.74 -10.85 -16.64
C LEU A 252 -6.41 -11.18 -17.98
N TRP A 253 -5.80 -10.78 -19.08
CA TRP A 253 -6.23 -11.19 -20.41
C TRP A 253 -5.61 -12.56 -20.73
N LEU A 254 -6.42 -13.60 -20.73
CA LEU A 254 -6.03 -14.92 -21.24
C LEU A 254 -6.37 -14.99 -22.74
N GLY A 255 -5.36 -14.88 -23.59
CA GLY A 255 -5.50 -15.18 -25.00
C GLY A 255 -5.48 -16.69 -25.20
N LEU A 256 -6.61 -17.30 -25.51
CA LEU A 256 -6.65 -18.66 -26.03
C LEU A 256 -6.37 -18.59 -27.53
N GLY A 257 -5.12 -18.90 -27.93
CA GLY A 257 -4.77 -19.10 -29.32
C GLY A 257 -5.29 -20.47 -29.77
N CYS A 258 -6.15 -20.50 -30.76
CA CYS A 258 -6.46 -21.74 -31.49
C CYS A 258 -5.72 -21.72 -32.84
N GLU A 259 -5.21 -22.86 -33.28
CA GLU A 259 -4.71 -23.01 -34.66
C GLU A 259 -5.84 -22.72 -35.67
N ARG A 260 -5.48 -22.10 -36.81
CA ARG A 260 -6.39 -21.92 -37.91
C ARG A 260 -6.95 -23.29 -38.25
N ASP A 261 -8.28 -23.39 -38.38
CA ASP A 261 -9.04 -24.62 -38.74
C ASP A 261 -9.38 -25.57 -37.57
N THR A 262 -9.22 -25.16 -36.30
CA THR A 262 -9.78 -25.95 -35.20
C THR A 262 -11.28 -25.63 -35.05
N SER A 263 -12.13 -26.58 -35.44
CA SER A 263 -13.58 -26.48 -35.20
C SER A 263 -13.86 -26.63 -33.70
N LEU A 264 -14.57 -25.67 -33.12
CA LEU A 264 -15.12 -25.79 -31.78
C LEU A 264 -16.27 -26.82 -31.82
N ASN A 265 -16.07 -28.00 -31.27
CA ASN A 265 -17.11 -28.97 -30.95
C ASN A 265 -17.74 -28.66 -29.60
#